data_4ea76cd0b8e0c922356eed45810698a5
#
_entry.id   4ea76cd0b8e0c922356eed45810698a5
#
_cell.length_a   1.000
_cell.length_b   1.000
_cell.length_c   1.000
_cell.angle_alpha   90.00
_cell.angle_beta   90.00
_cell.angle_gamma   90.00
#
_symmetry.space_group_name_H-M   'P 1'
#
loop_
_entity.id
_entity.type
_entity.pdbx_description
1 polymer ?
#
loop_
_entity_poly.entity_id
_entity_poly.type
_entity_poly.pdbx_seq_one_letter_code
_entity_poly.pdbx_strand_id
1 'polypeptide(L)'
;MEQRISLITLAVRDLSVSRRFYLEGLGWTSELDVPGEVLMIRAGEHLVLGLWDRAAFEAEVGAVKQGEGVPPVTLAHNVAAPDEVDRILERARELAAGPVDGPVRRDWGGYSGYFADPDGYRWEIAVNPGPIGQLVLPGDRSS
;
A
#
# COMPACT_ATOMS: atom_id res chain seq x y z
N MET A 1 6.62 -23.92 -8.74
CA MET A 1 6.17 -22.83 -7.88
C MET A 1 4.71 -22.54 -8.16
N GLU A 2 3.85 -22.55 -7.14
CA GLU A 2 2.44 -22.19 -7.30
C GLU A 2 2.31 -20.71 -7.68
N GLN A 3 1.24 -20.38 -8.39
CA GLN A 3 0.97 -19.00 -8.85
C GLN A 3 0.33 -18.17 -7.74
N ARG A 4 1.13 -17.78 -6.74
CA ARG A 4 0.68 -16.96 -5.61
C ARG A 4 1.84 -16.17 -4.99
N ILE A 5 1.50 -15.04 -4.37
CA ILE A 5 2.42 -14.22 -3.58
C ILE A 5 2.00 -14.34 -2.12
N SER A 6 2.93 -14.67 -1.22
CA SER A 6 2.66 -14.79 0.22
C SER A 6 2.91 -13.49 0.96
N LEU A 7 4.04 -12.82 0.64
CA LEU A 7 4.42 -11.56 1.27
C LEU A 7 4.94 -10.59 0.23
N ILE A 8 4.69 -9.31 0.48
CA ILE A 8 5.40 -8.20 -0.16
C ILE A 8 6.12 -7.49 0.98
N THR A 9 7.45 -7.41 0.90
CA THR A 9 8.27 -6.78 1.94
C THR A 9 8.88 -5.49 1.41
N LEU A 10 8.64 -4.41 2.11
CA LEU A 10 9.15 -3.08 1.79
C LEU A 10 10.23 -2.69 2.81
N ALA A 11 11.39 -2.25 2.31
CA ALA A 11 12.42 -1.68 3.15
C ALA A 11 12.01 -0.26 3.57
N VAL A 12 12.08 0.05 4.86
CA VAL A 12 11.67 1.35 5.40
C VAL A 12 12.79 1.97 6.23
N ARG A 13 12.87 3.30 6.20
CA ARG A 13 13.93 4.05 6.89
C ARG A 13 13.71 4.14 8.39
N ASP A 14 12.47 4.33 8.81
CA ASP A 14 12.08 4.44 10.21
C ASP A 14 10.75 3.70 10.43
N LEU A 15 10.85 2.54 11.04
CA LEU A 15 9.68 1.67 11.25
C LEU A 15 8.64 2.31 12.19
N SER A 16 9.05 3.19 13.11
CA SER A 16 8.12 3.89 13.98
C SER A 16 7.23 4.87 13.21
N VAL A 17 7.78 5.52 12.18
CA VAL A 17 7.03 6.41 11.30
C VAL A 17 6.06 5.60 10.43
N SER A 18 6.50 4.47 9.89
CA SER A 18 5.64 3.55 9.13
C SER A 18 4.49 3.03 10.00
N ARG A 19 4.78 2.63 11.23
CA ARG A 19 3.75 2.16 12.18
C ARG A 19 2.69 3.22 12.41
N ARG A 20 3.09 4.45 12.68
CA ARG A 20 2.15 5.56 12.86
C ARG A 20 1.27 5.77 11.64
N PHE A 21 1.86 5.75 10.46
CA PHE A 21 1.12 5.94 9.21
C PHE A 21 0.10 4.84 8.98
N TYR A 22 0.52 3.57 9.01
CA TYR A 22 -0.35 2.46 8.67
C TYR A 22 -1.34 2.10 9.78
N LEU A 23 -0.90 2.07 11.03
CA LEU A 23 -1.77 1.65 12.14
C LEU A 23 -2.63 2.81 12.66
N GLU A 24 -2.04 3.94 13.00
CA GLU A 24 -2.81 5.09 13.50
C GLU A 24 -3.47 5.86 12.37
N GLY A 25 -2.73 6.12 11.29
CA GLY A 25 -3.20 6.93 10.16
C GLY A 25 -4.27 6.25 9.33
N LEU A 26 -3.98 5.08 8.77
CA LEU A 26 -4.92 4.32 7.95
C LEU A 26 -5.88 3.46 8.78
N GLY A 27 -5.60 3.27 10.06
CA GLY A 27 -6.45 2.47 10.94
C GLY A 27 -6.28 0.96 10.78
N TRP A 28 -5.16 0.53 10.22
CA TRP A 28 -4.88 -0.90 10.04
C TRP A 28 -4.39 -1.55 11.33
N THR A 29 -4.48 -2.88 11.40
CA THR A 29 -4.00 -3.66 12.54
C THR A 29 -2.85 -4.57 12.11
N SER A 30 -1.90 -4.82 13.01
CA SER A 30 -0.77 -5.69 12.73
C SER A 30 -1.04 -7.15 13.09
N GLU A 31 -0.43 -8.05 12.35
CA GLU A 31 -0.34 -9.47 12.70
C GLU A 31 0.91 -9.74 13.52
N LEU A 32 2.00 -9.05 13.24
CA LEU A 32 3.26 -9.10 13.98
C LEU A 32 3.84 -7.70 14.05
N ASP A 33 4.27 -7.30 15.24
CA ASP A 33 4.89 -6.00 15.47
C ASP A 33 6.10 -6.19 16.39
N VAL A 34 7.29 -6.10 15.82
CA VAL A 34 8.56 -6.14 16.56
C VAL A 34 9.22 -4.79 16.42
N PRO A 35 9.14 -3.91 17.42
CA PRO A 35 9.67 -2.56 17.34
C PRO A 35 11.13 -2.51 16.90
N GLY A 36 11.44 -1.61 15.96
CA GLY A 36 12.77 -1.44 15.39
C GLY A 36 13.21 -2.54 14.42
N GLU A 37 12.37 -3.52 14.14
CA GLU A 37 12.73 -4.67 13.30
C GLU A 37 11.75 -4.88 12.15
N VAL A 38 10.52 -5.25 12.44
CA VAL A 38 9.53 -5.58 11.41
C VAL A 38 8.10 -5.29 11.87
N LEU A 39 7.28 -4.87 10.93
CA LEU A 39 5.83 -4.76 11.09
C LEU A 39 5.18 -5.58 9.97
N MET A 40 4.34 -6.53 10.32
CA MET A 40 3.61 -7.35 9.35
C MET A 40 2.11 -7.10 9.48
N ILE A 41 1.48 -6.80 8.34
CA ILE A 41 0.08 -6.44 8.25
C ILE A 41 -0.59 -7.39 7.26
N ARG A 42 -1.69 -8.00 7.66
CA ARG A 42 -2.46 -8.83 6.75
C ARG A 42 -3.16 -7.95 5.72
N ALA A 43 -2.73 -8.00 4.47
CA ALA A 43 -3.20 -7.13 3.39
C ALA A 43 -4.15 -7.84 2.41
N GLY A 44 -4.48 -9.07 2.67
CA GLY A 44 -5.39 -9.90 1.88
C GLY A 44 -5.65 -11.20 2.61
N GLU A 45 -6.49 -12.06 2.08
CA GLU A 45 -6.81 -13.34 2.71
C GLU A 45 -5.55 -14.19 2.98
N HIS A 46 -4.64 -14.20 2.02
CA HIS A 46 -3.40 -14.98 2.08
C HIS A 46 -2.15 -14.15 1.74
N LEU A 47 -2.22 -12.84 1.90
CA LEU A 47 -1.13 -11.93 1.58
C LEU A 47 -0.79 -11.06 2.79
N VAL A 48 0.49 -10.97 3.11
CA VAL A 48 1.03 -10.11 4.16
C VAL A 48 1.88 -9.01 3.53
N LEU A 49 1.66 -7.78 3.95
CA LEU A 49 2.55 -6.65 3.70
C LEU A 49 3.53 -6.56 4.86
N GLY A 50 4.81 -6.77 4.60
CA GLY A 50 5.89 -6.62 5.56
C GLY A 50 6.58 -5.27 5.39
N LEU A 51 6.76 -4.56 6.50
CA LEU A 51 7.59 -3.36 6.55
C LEU A 51 8.80 -3.72 7.40
N TRP A 52 9.98 -3.65 6.79
CA TRP A 52 11.21 -4.16 7.40
C TRP A 52 12.24 -3.05 7.52
N ASP A 53 12.88 -2.97 8.68
CA ASP A 53 13.96 -2.03 8.87
C ASP A 53 14.99 -2.15 7.74
N ARG A 54 15.33 -1.01 7.13
CA ARG A 54 16.18 -0.97 5.94
C ARG A 54 17.53 -1.64 6.18
N ALA A 55 18.16 -1.41 7.33
CA ALA A 55 19.46 -2.00 7.62
C ALA A 55 19.40 -3.53 7.68
N ALA A 56 18.35 -4.07 8.29
CA ALA A 56 18.12 -5.52 8.34
C ALA A 56 17.81 -6.09 6.96
N PHE A 57 16.99 -5.38 6.17
CA PHE A 57 16.70 -5.74 4.78
C PHE A 57 18.01 -5.81 3.96
N GLU A 58 18.84 -4.78 4.04
CA GLU A 58 20.10 -4.73 3.30
C GLU A 58 21.08 -5.83 3.72
N ALA A 59 21.10 -6.15 5.00
CA ALA A 59 21.98 -7.22 5.52
C ALA A 59 21.61 -8.60 4.98
N GLU A 60 20.33 -8.86 4.73
CA GLU A 60 19.87 -10.16 4.25
C GLU A 60 19.72 -10.22 2.72
N VAL A 61 19.14 -9.19 2.12
CA VAL A 61 18.77 -9.20 0.69
C VAL A 61 19.87 -8.55 -0.16
N GLY A 62 20.42 -7.44 0.29
CA GLY A 62 21.40 -6.65 -0.45
C GLY A 62 21.10 -5.17 -0.41
N ALA A 63 22.07 -4.37 -0.83
CA ALA A 63 21.97 -2.92 -0.81
C ALA A 63 20.73 -2.43 -1.59
N VAL A 64 19.98 -1.56 -0.98
CA VAL A 64 18.82 -0.93 -1.61
C VAL A 64 19.29 0.01 -2.72
N LYS A 65 18.64 -0.06 -3.89
CA LYS A 65 18.94 0.82 -5.01
C LYS A 65 18.76 2.28 -4.59
N GLN A 66 19.80 3.08 -4.79
CA GLN A 66 19.81 4.50 -4.45
C GLN A 66 19.36 5.34 -5.65
N GLY A 67 18.87 6.55 -5.38
CA GLY A 67 18.50 7.51 -6.39
C GLY A 67 17.22 8.25 -6.03
N GLU A 68 16.96 9.34 -6.76
CA GLU A 68 15.73 10.11 -6.64
C GLU A 68 14.61 9.50 -7.49
N GLY A 69 13.39 9.88 -7.19
CA GLY A 69 12.20 9.49 -7.94
C GLY A 69 11.31 8.52 -7.20
N VAL A 70 10.35 8.00 -7.93
CA VAL A 70 9.37 7.06 -7.40
C VAL A 70 9.96 5.66 -7.39
N PRO A 71 9.83 4.88 -6.30
CA PRO A 71 10.19 3.47 -6.32
C PRO A 71 9.47 2.74 -7.48
N PRO A 72 10.12 1.80 -8.16
CA PRO A 72 9.56 1.19 -9.38
C PRO A 72 8.51 0.12 -9.08
N VAL A 73 7.60 0.41 -8.19
CA VAL A 73 6.50 -0.46 -7.75
C VAL A 73 5.33 0.41 -7.30
N THR A 74 4.12 -0.01 -7.57
CA THR A 74 2.92 0.54 -6.94
C THR A 74 2.16 -0.57 -6.24
N LEU A 75 1.56 -0.22 -5.11
CA LEU A 75 0.60 -1.05 -4.42
C LEU A 75 -0.78 -0.49 -4.75
N ALA A 76 -1.74 -1.34 -5.07
CA ALA A 76 -3.05 -0.87 -5.45
C ALA A 76 -4.12 -1.35 -4.47
N HIS A 77 -5.04 -0.44 -4.16
CA HIS A 77 -6.23 -0.71 -3.38
C HIS A 77 -7.44 -0.35 -4.23
N ASN A 78 -8.14 -1.36 -4.72
CA ASN A 78 -9.32 -1.16 -5.54
C ASN A 78 -10.56 -1.09 -4.68
N VAL A 79 -11.46 -0.20 -5.05
CA VAL A 79 -12.73 0.05 -4.37
C VAL A 79 -13.89 0.00 -5.37
N ALA A 80 -15.11 -0.12 -4.86
CA ALA A 80 -16.29 -0.31 -5.69
C ALA A 80 -16.84 0.99 -6.28
N ALA A 81 -16.60 2.13 -5.62
CA ALA A 81 -17.23 3.39 -6.00
C ALA A 81 -16.26 4.58 -5.98
N PRO A 82 -16.46 5.58 -6.87
CA PRO A 82 -15.59 6.76 -6.94
C PRO A 82 -15.50 7.57 -5.64
N ASP A 83 -16.57 7.66 -4.87
CA ASP A 83 -16.58 8.39 -3.60
C ASP A 83 -15.66 7.76 -2.55
N GLU A 84 -15.42 6.45 -2.61
CA GLU A 84 -14.45 5.77 -1.76
C GLU A 84 -13.02 6.18 -2.12
N VAL A 85 -12.72 6.34 -3.41
CA VAL A 85 -11.42 6.89 -3.88
C VAL A 85 -11.22 8.28 -3.29
N ASP A 86 -12.22 9.14 -3.41
CA ASP A 86 -12.15 10.52 -2.91
C ASP A 86 -11.86 10.56 -1.40
N ARG A 87 -12.57 9.76 -0.62
CA ARG A 87 -12.40 9.71 0.84
C ARG A 87 -11.01 9.23 1.26
N ILE A 88 -10.51 8.19 0.62
CA ILE A 88 -9.19 7.64 0.94
C ILE A 88 -8.09 8.65 0.61
N LEU A 89 -8.15 9.30 -0.55
CA LEU A 89 -7.16 10.30 -0.94
C LEU A 89 -7.25 11.55 -0.07
N GLU A 90 -8.43 11.95 0.36
CA GLU A 90 -8.58 13.06 1.30
C GLU A 90 -7.95 12.73 2.65
N ARG A 91 -8.15 11.51 3.15
CA ARG A 91 -7.50 11.05 4.37
C ARG A 91 -5.98 11.05 4.22
N ALA A 92 -5.47 10.61 3.08
CA ALA A 92 -4.03 10.63 2.79
C ALA A 92 -3.47 12.07 2.81
N ARG A 93 -4.22 13.05 2.30
CA ARG A 93 -3.84 14.47 2.38
C ARG A 93 -3.76 14.94 3.82
N GLU A 94 -4.70 14.57 4.65
CA GLU A 94 -4.69 14.93 6.08
C GLU A 94 -3.46 14.35 6.81
N LEU A 95 -3.04 13.13 6.45
CA LEU A 95 -1.87 12.48 7.04
C LEU A 95 -0.56 13.14 6.59
N ALA A 96 -0.54 13.77 5.43
CA ALA A 96 0.59 14.55 4.90
C ALA A 96 1.94 13.81 4.89
N ALA A 97 1.94 12.50 4.65
CA ALA A 97 3.15 11.70 4.62
C ALA A 97 3.98 11.92 3.35
N GLY A 98 3.33 12.31 2.26
CA GLY A 98 3.96 12.57 0.98
C GLY A 98 2.95 13.09 -0.04
N PRO A 99 3.34 13.14 -1.32
CA PRO A 99 2.45 13.63 -2.39
C PRO A 99 1.16 12.84 -2.49
N VAL A 100 0.08 13.54 -2.86
CA VAL A 100 -1.22 12.95 -3.21
C VAL A 100 -1.63 13.52 -4.55
N ASP A 101 -1.85 12.66 -5.53
CA ASP A 101 -2.20 13.02 -6.90
C ASP A 101 -3.58 12.50 -7.28
N GLY A 102 -4.36 13.34 -7.93
CA GLY A 102 -5.71 13.00 -8.34
C GLY A 102 -6.75 13.20 -7.23
N PRO A 103 -7.93 12.57 -7.34
CA PRO A 103 -8.28 11.55 -8.34
C PRO A 103 -8.62 12.14 -9.72
N VAL A 104 -8.44 11.35 -10.76
CA VAL A 104 -8.82 11.71 -12.13
C VAL A 104 -9.45 10.51 -12.85
N ARG A 105 -10.29 10.80 -13.85
CA ARG A 105 -10.76 9.76 -14.77
C ARG A 105 -9.64 9.42 -15.74
N ARG A 106 -9.49 8.13 -15.97
CA ARG A 106 -8.42 7.59 -16.82
C ARG A 106 -8.96 7.16 -18.18
N ASP A 107 -8.09 7.20 -19.21
CA ASP A 107 -8.44 6.78 -20.56
C ASP A 107 -8.90 5.33 -20.65
N TRP A 108 -8.39 4.47 -19.77
CA TRP A 108 -8.80 3.07 -19.71
C TRP A 108 -10.18 2.84 -19.05
N GLY A 109 -10.88 3.91 -18.68
CA GLY A 109 -12.24 3.87 -18.15
C GLY A 109 -12.35 3.90 -16.63
N GLY A 110 -11.24 3.89 -15.92
CA GLY A 110 -11.22 3.93 -14.46
C GLY A 110 -11.19 5.31 -13.87
N TYR A 111 -11.23 5.34 -12.54
CA TYR A 111 -11.14 6.55 -11.72
C TYR A 111 -10.13 6.27 -10.61
N SER A 112 -9.03 7.00 -10.60
CA SER A 112 -7.93 6.67 -9.68
C SER A 112 -7.11 7.87 -9.27
N GLY A 113 -6.43 7.73 -8.15
CA GLY A 113 -5.41 8.63 -7.68
C GLY A 113 -4.34 7.89 -6.90
N TYR A 114 -3.32 8.62 -6.47
CA TYR A 114 -2.15 8.05 -5.81
C TYR A 114 -1.83 8.81 -4.54
N PHE A 115 -1.36 8.11 -3.53
CA PHE A 115 -0.67 8.74 -2.41
C PHE A 115 0.66 8.04 -2.12
N ALA A 116 1.59 8.77 -1.53
CA ALA A 116 2.85 8.21 -1.06
C ALA A 116 2.78 7.90 0.43
N ASP A 117 3.37 6.77 0.83
CA ASP A 117 3.64 6.50 2.23
C ASP A 117 4.90 7.28 2.71
N PRO A 118 5.30 7.20 3.99
CA PRO A 118 6.46 7.94 4.50
C PRO A 118 7.79 7.65 3.80
N ASP A 119 7.92 6.50 3.16
CA ASP A 119 9.12 6.11 2.42
C ASP A 119 9.03 6.39 0.92
N GLY A 120 7.92 6.97 0.47
CA GLY A 120 7.69 7.28 -0.93
C GLY A 120 7.08 6.16 -1.75
N TYR A 121 6.73 5.04 -1.14
CA TYR A 121 6.01 3.98 -1.84
C TYR A 121 4.62 4.48 -2.25
N ARG A 122 4.30 4.30 -3.53
CA ARG A 122 3.04 4.79 -4.11
C ARG A 122 1.93 3.75 -3.96
N TRP A 123 0.79 4.24 -3.46
CA TRP A 123 -0.47 3.51 -3.40
C TRP A 123 -1.42 4.06 -4.45
N GLU A 124 -1.90 3.20 -5.33
CA GLU A 124 -2.99 3.53 -6.24
C GLU A 124 -4.32 3.20 -5.59
N ILE A 125 -5.22 4.17 -5.55
CA ILE A 125 -6.59 3.96 -5.10
C ILE A 125 -7.47 4.08 -6.33
N ALA A 126 -8.19 3.03 -6.68
CA ALA A 126 -8.83 2.96 -7.99
C ALA A 126 -10.21 2.29 -7.97
N VAL A 127 -11.10 2.81 -8.81
CA VAL A 127 -12.24 2.08 -9.35
C VAL A 127 -11.85 1.59 -10.73
N ASN A 128 -11.83 0.30 -10.93
CA ASN A 128 -11.62 -0.32 -12.23
C ASN A 128 -12.90 -1.06 -12.64
N PRO A 129 -13.63 -0.57 -13.68
CA PRO A 129 -14.89 -1.21 -14.10
C PRO A 129 -14.69 -2.48 -14.90
N GLY A 130 -13.46 -2.81 -15.29
CA GLY A 130 -13.13 -3.99 -16.09
C GLY A 130 -13.05 -5.29 -15.29
N PRO A 131 -12.78 -6.42 -15.97
CA PRO A 131 -12.72 -7.73 -15.32
C PRO A 131 -11.69 -7.84 -14.20
N ILE A 132 -10.54 -7.19 -14.34
CA ILE A 132 -9.51 -7.20 -13.28
C ILE A 132 -10.03 -6.49 -12.02
N GLY A 133 -10.73 -5.36 -12.20
CA GLY A 133 -11.34 -4.64 -11.08
C GLY A 133 -12.34 -5.50 -10.32
N GLN A 134 -13.15 -6.28 -11.03
CA GLN A 134 -14.10 -7.20 -10.39
C GLN A 134 -13.39 -8.36 -9.68
N LEU A 135 -12.31 -8.85 -10.27
CA LEU A 135 -11.54 -9.96 -9.70
C LEU A 135 -10.92 -9.61 -8.34
N VAL A 136 -10.46 -8.36 -8.17
CA VAL A 136 -9.70 -7.96 -6.98
C VAL A 136 -10.56 -7.36 -5.88
N LEU A 137 -11.84 -7.08 -6.13
CA LEU A 137 -12.76 -6.65 -5.07
C LEU A 137 -13.11 -7.82 -4.15
N PRO A 138 -13.25 -7.59 -2.83
CA PRO A 138 -13.75 -8.61 -1.94
C PRO A 138 -15.12 -9.09 -2.41
N GLY A 139 -15.32 -10.41 -2.45
CA GLY A 139 -16.62 -10.95 -2.76
C GLY A 139 -17.66 -10.56 -1.70
N ASP A 140 -18.93 -10.53 -2.12
CA ASP A 140 -20.02 -10.37 -1.17
C ASP A 140 -19.98 -11.49 -0.13
N ARG A 141 -19.67 -11.14 1.11
CA ARG A 141 -19.76 -12.06 2.25
C ARG A 141 -21.19 -12.16 2.76
N SER A 142 -22.14 -12.16 1.84
CA SER A 142 -23.53 -12.42 2.17
C SER A 142 -23.81 -13.93 2.08
N SER A 143 -23.67 -14.58 3.20
CA SER A 143 -24.29 -15.90 3.42
C SER A 143 -24.80 -15.97 4.83
#